data_05bb684feec7cff898b0af2c202755ce
#
_entry.id   05bb684feec7cff898b0af2c202755ce
#
_cell.length_a   1.000
_cell.length_b   1.000
_cell.length_c   1.000
_cell.angle_alpha   90.00
_cell.angle_beta   90.00
_cell.angle_gamma   90.00
#
_symmetry.space_group_name_H-M   'P 1'
#
loop_
_entity.id
_entity.type
_entity.pdbx_description
1 polymer ?
#
loop_
_entity_poly.entity_id
_entity_poly.type
_entity_poly.pdbx_seq_one_letter_code
_entity_poly.pdbx_strand_id
1 'polypeptide(L)'
;PLASSRPSTPPRRIAYDFELLNQDLPAELLDCALSSLSFVVFDTETTGLNPDQDEICQIAAVRIVNGRLLLEERFDLLVDPGRSIPAVSTAVHGITNEMVVGAPSVTEAVRRFHGFAEGSILVAHNAVFDMAFLKRRETEIERHFDQPILDTVLCSAIVFGQSAEHTL
;
A
#
# COMPACT_ATOMS: atom_id res chain seq x y z
N PRO A 1 -33.56 20.88 -8.70
CA PRO A 1 -32.43 20.35 -8.00
C PRO A 1 -31.86 19.21 -8.83
N LEU A 2 -30.78 19.51 -9.56
CA LEU A 2 -30.04 18.50 -10.34
C LEU A 2 -29.17 17.71 -9.36
N ALA A 3 -29.52 16.46 -9.16
CA ALA A 3 -28.64 15.52 -8.49
C ALA A 3 -27.40 15.32 -9.38
N SER A 4 -26.25 15.84 -8.95
CA SER A 4 -24.97 15.56 -9.58
C SER A 4 -24.63 14.09 -9.28
N SER A 5 -24.82 13.23 -10.26
CA SER A 5 -24.30 11.88 -10.24
C SER A 5 -22.77 11.98 -10.22
N ARG A 6 -22.15 11.69 -9.07
CA ARG A 6 -20.70 11.47 -9.00
C ARG A 6 -20.37 10.31 -9.95
N PRO A 7 -19.34 10.43 -10.81
CA PRO A 7 -18.90 9.30 -11.58
C PRO A 7 -18.46 8.20 -10.61
N SER A 8 -19.12 7.05 -10.68
CA SER A 8 -18.73 5.89 -9.90
C SER A 8 -17.45 5.33 -10.49
N THR A 9 -16.32 5.60 -9.83
CA THR A 9 -15.08 4.88 -10.11
C THR A 9 -15.32 3.41 -9.81
N PRO A 10 -14.93 2.48 -10.71
CA PRO A 10 -15.04 1.08 -10.38
C PRO A 10 -14.22 0.80 -9.12
N PRO A 11 -14.77 0.09 -8.13
CA PRO A 11 -14.04 -0.25 -6.94
C PRO A 11 -12.78 -1.05 -7.31
N ARG A 12 -11.67 -0.84 -6.58
CA ARG A 12 -10.48 -1.72 -6.67
C ARG A 12 -10.98 -3.16 -6.56
N ARG A 13 -10.60 -4.01 -7.53
CA ARG A 13 -10.93 -5.43 -7.41
C ARG A 13 -10.20 -6.01 -6.22
N ILE A 14 -10.93 -6.54 -5.27
CA ILE A 14 -10.35 -7.33 -4.19
C ILE A 14 -9.78 -8.60 -4.80
N ALA A 15 -8.48 -8.82 -4.64
CA ALA A 15 -7.81 -10.03 -5.04
C ALA A 15 -7.39 -10.81 -3.78
N TYR A 16 -7.91 -12.02 -3.63
CA TYR A 16 -7.49 -12.91 -2.55
C TYR A 16 -6.23 -13.66 -3.00
N ASP A 17 -5.08 -13.18 -2.60
CA ASP A 17 -3.82 -13.89 -2.82
C ASP A 17 -3.52 -14.83 -1.63
N PHE A 18 -4.01 -16.06 -1.74
CA PHE A 18 -3.80 -17.08 -0.70
C PHE A 18 -2.35 -17.54 -0.60
N GLU A 19 -1.48 -17.22 -1.57
CA GLU A 19 -0.05 -17.51 -1.47
C GLU A 19 0.62 -16.67 -0.36
N LEU A 20 0.05 -15.52 -0.02
CA LEU A 20 0.46 -14.72 1.13
C LEU A 20 0.27 -15.44 2.48
N LEU A 21 -0.55 -16.49 2.53
CA LEU A 21 -0.67 -17.34 3.73
C LEU A 21 0.45 -18.39 3.83
N ASN A 22 1.19 -18.64 2.76
CA ASN A 22 2.25 -19.62 2.67
C ASN A 22 3.64 -18.98 2.58
N GLN A 23 3.81 -17.77 3.14
CA GLN A 23 5.11 -17.11 3.17
C GLN A 23 6.08 -17.90 4.03
N ASP A 24 7.32 -18.07 3.57
CA ASP A 24 8.41 -18.60 4.36
C ASP A 24 8.82 -17.57 5.42
N LEU A 25 8.19 -17.67 6.59
CA LEU A 25 8.50 -16.78 7.71
C LEU A 25 9.76 -17.27 8.44
N PRO A 26 10.66 -16.36 8.85
CA PRO A 26 11.74 -16.69 9.75
C PRO A 26 11.23 -17.39 11.02
N ALA A 27 11.91 -18.44 11.46
CA ALA A 27 11.48 -19.23 12.63
C ALA A 27 11.32 -18.35 13.89
N GLU A 28 12.14 -17.32 14.00
CA GLU A 28 12.11 -16.36 15.09
C GLU A 28 10.78 -15.59 15.16
N LEU A 29 10.13 -15.36 14.02
CA LEU A 29 8.83 -14.67 13.98
C LEU A 29 7.67 -15.57 14.39
N LEU A 30 7.77 -16.89 14.16
CA LEU A 30 6.69 -17.83 14.45
C LEU A 30 6.42 -17.98 15.96
N ASP A 31 7.44 -17.77 16.78
CA ASP A 31 7.35 -17.87 18.24
C ASP A 31 7.14 -16.52 18.93
N CYS A 32 7.10 -15.43 18.18
CA CYS A 32 6.90 -14.09 18.73
C CYS A 32 5.42 -13.75 18.93
N ALA A 33 5.10 -13.12 20.06
CA ALA A 33 3.79 -12.52 20.24
C ALA A 33 3.62 -11.35 19.24
N LEU A 34 2.46 -11.24 18.59
CA LEU A 34 2.17 -10.13 17.67
C LEU A 34 2.41 -8.76 18.32
N SER A 35 2.15 -8.65 19.62
CA SER A 35 2.37 -7.40 20.37
C SER A 35 3.84 -7.01 20.52
N SER A 36 4.79 -7.90 20.23
CA SER A 36 6.23 -7.59 20.29
C SER A 36 6.84 -7.26 18.93
N LEU A 37 6.06 -7.36 17.86
CA LEU A 37 6.50 -7.14 16.50
C LEU A 37 6.38 -5.67 16.08
N SER A 38 7.15 -5.30 15.06
CA SER A 38 7.05 -4.02 14.37
C SER A 38 6.27 -4.20 13.08
N PHE A 39 5.28 -3.34 12.86
CA PHE A 39 4.48 -3.31 11.65
C PHE A 39 4.59 -1.94 10.97
N VAL A 40 4.60 -1.94 9.65
CA VAL A 40 4.38 -0.76 8.83
C VAL A 40 3.08 -0.95 8.05
N VAL A 41 2.05 -0.23 8.47
CA VAL A 41 0.74 -0.21 7.80
C VAL A 41 0.81 0.88 6.74
N PHE A 42 0.55 0.51 5.48
CA PHE A 42 0.72 1.42 4.36
C PHE A 42 -0.39 1.30 3.32
N ASP A 43 -0.50 2.33 2.51
CA ASP A 43 -1.36 2.39 1.33
C ASP A 43 -0.69 3.24 0.26
N THR A 44 -1.07 3.03 -1.02
CA THR A 44 -0.57 3.80 -2.16
C THR A 44 -1.73 4.41 -2.94
N GLU A 45 -1.58 5.68 -3.33
CA GLU A 45 -2.43 6.30 -4.33
C GLU A 45 -1.73 6.27 -5.69
N THR A 46 -2.52 5.99 -6.73
CA THR A 46 -1.98 5.71 -8.06
C THR A 46 -2.75 6.45 -9.15
N THR A 47 -2.13 6.59 -10.33
CA THR A 47 -2.77 7.20 -11.50
C THR A 47 -3.85 6.33 -12.11
N GLY A 48 -3.93 5.04 -11.71
CA GLY A 48 -4.92 4.07 -12.17
C GLY A 48 -4.69 2.71 -11.53
N LEU A 49 -5.39 1.69 -12.02
CA LEU A 49 -5.46 0.36 -11.38
C LEU A 49 -4.55 -0.70 -12.00
N ASN A 50 -3.83 -0.38 -13.05
CA ASN A 50 -2.97 -1.33 -13.76
C ASN A 50 -1.50 -1.07 -13.44
N PRO A 51 -0.83 -1.91 -12.63
CA PRO A 51 0.58 -1.72 -12.27
C PRO A 51 1.53 -1.65 -13.46
N ASP A 52 1.18 -2.26 -14.60
CA ASP A 52 2.03 -2.24 -15.81
C ASP A 52 1.96 -0.91 -16.58
N GLN A 53 0.89 -0.13 -16.37
CA GLN A 53 0.60 1.08 -17.13
C GLN A 53 0.51 2.33 -16.26
N ASP A 54 0.21 2.18 -15.00
CA ASP A 54 -0.02 3.26 -14.06
C ASP A 54 1.15 3.45 -13.10
N GLU A 55 1.14 4.56 -12.35
CA GLU A 55 2.24 4.93 -11.47
C GLU A 55 1.73 5.43 -10.12
N ILE A 56 2.58 5.29 -9.09
CA ILE A 56 2.32 5.80 -7.74
C ILE A 56 2.34 7.34 -7.76
N CYS A 57 1.39 7.98 -7.11
CA CYS A 57 1.36 9.43 -6.87
C CYS A 57 1.38 9.81 -5.38
N GLN A 58 1.22 8.85 -4.46
CA GLN A 58 1.49 9.02 -3.03
C GLN A 58 1.79 7.66 -2.40
N ILE A 59 2.66 7.65 -1.39
CA ILE A 59 2.82 6.53 -0.45
C ILE A 59 2.60 7.08 0.94
N ALA A 60 1.68 6.50 1.68
CA ALA A 60 1.42 6.83 3.08
C ALA A 60 1.62 5.60 3.96
N ALA A 61 2.26 5.78 5.12
CA ALA A 61 2.44 4.69 6.08
C ALA A 61 2.56 5.20 7.52
N VAL A 62 2.23 4.31 8.45
CA VAL A 62 2.42 4.51 9.88
C VAL A 62 3.08 3.28 10.49
N ARG A 63 3.82 3.48 11.58
CA ARG A 63 4.50 2.40 12.29
C ARG A 63 3.75 2.01 13.55
N ILE A 64 3.65 0.70 13.79
CA ILE A 64 3.14 0.13 15.04
C ILE A 64 4.26 -0.70 15.67
N VAL A 65 4.64 -0.40 16.90
CA VAL A 65 5.65 -1.14 17.67
C VAL A 65 5.08 -1.51 19.02
N ASN A 66 5.25 -2.76 19.43
CA ASN A 66 4.72 -3.26 20.70
C ASN A 66 3.22 -2.95 20.90
N GLY A 67 2.44 -3.09 19.83
CA GLY A 67 1.00 -2.81 19.82
C GLY A 67 0.63 -1.33 19.93
N ARG A 68 1.58 -0.40 19.80
CA ARG A 68 1.35 1.04 19.89
C ARG A 68 1.59 1.71 18.53
N LEU A 69 0.62 2.49 18.10
CA LEU A 69 0.75 3.34 16.92
C LEU A 69 1.69 4.51 17.23
N LEU A 70 2.75 4.64 16.46
CA LEU A 70 3.75 5.71 16.59
C LEU A 70 3.42 6.83 15.60
N LEU A 71 2.60 7.80 16.00
CA LEU A 71 2.16 8.90 15.13
C LEU A 71 3.30 9.80 14.65
N GLU A 72 4.39 9.87 15.41
CA GLU A 72 5.59 10.63 15.03
C GLU A 72 6.44 9.90 13.97
N GLU A 73 6.29 8.58 13.85
CA GLU A 73 6.94 7.76 12.86
C GLU A 73 5.97 7.44 11.73
N ARG A 74 5.64 8.46 10.95
CA ARG A 74 4.81 8.34 9.77
C ARG A 74 5.60 8.63 8.50
N PHE A 75 5.21 7.97 7.44
CA PHE A 75 5.66 8.23 6.08
C PHE A 75 4.46 8.77 5.31
N ASP A 76 4.60 9.95 4.73
CA ASP A 76 3.54 10.58 3.94
C ASP A 76 4.23 11.39 2.85
N LEU A 77 4.26 10.85 1.63
CA LEU A 77 5.06 11.37 0.56
C LEU A 77 4.28 11.43 -0.74
N LEU A 78 4.03 12.64 -1.24
CA LEU A 78 3.58 12.85 -2.62
C LEU A 78 4.71 12.48 -3.58
N VAL A 79 4.34 11.93 -4.73
CA VAL A 79 5.27 11.37 -5.71
C VAL A 79 4.94 11.93 -7.09
N ASP A 80 5.96 12.37 -7.81
CA ASP A 80 5.81 12.70 -9.23
C ASP A 80 5.71 11.38 -10.03
N PRO A 81 4.53 11.06 -10.59
CA PRO A 81 4.36 9.83 -11.36
C PRO A 81 5.04 9.87 -12.74
N GLY A 82 5.64 11.00 -13.13
CA GLY A 82 6.23 11.21 -14.46
C GLY A 82 5.20 11.19 -15.59
N ARG A 83 3.92 11.29 -15.27
CA ARG A 83 2.78 11.28 -16.19
C ARG A 83 1.60 12.06 -15.60
N SER A 84 0.64 12.38 -16.46
CA SER A 84 -0.59 13.06 -16.00
C SER A 84 -1.44 12.13 -15.12
N ILE A 85 -1.92 12.66 -14.00
CA ILE A 85 -2.92 12.02 -13.14
C ILE A 85 -4.30 12.22 -13.77
N PRO A 86 -5.01 11.15 -14.13
CA PRO A 86 -6.35 11.27 -14.72
C PRO A 86 -7.35 11.90 -13.75
N ALA A 87 -8.28 12.70 -14.26
CA ALA A 87 -9.30 13.34 -13.45
C ALA A 87 -10.14 12.35 -12.64
N VAL A 88 -10.34 11.12 -13.15
CA VAL A 88 -11.05 10.06 -12.42
C VAL A 88 -10.27 9.61 -11.19
N SER A 89 -8.95 9.52 -11.25
CA SER A 89 -8.09 9.18 -10.12
C SER A 89 -8.06 10.32 -9.10
N THR A 90 -7.87 11.56 -9.56
CA THR A 90 -7.98 12.76 -8.70
C THR A 90 -9.32 12.83 -7.98
N ALA A 91 -10.43 12.45 -8.61
CA ALA A 91 -11.74 12.43 -7.97
C ALA A 91 -11.85 11.41 -6.81
N VAL A 92 -10.99 10.40 -6.79
CA VAL A 92 -10.93 9.36 -5.73
C VAL A 92 -10.08 9.84 -4.56
N HIS A 93 -8.81 10.16 -4.82
CA HIS A 93 -7.81 10.42 -3.78
C HIS A 93 -7.50 11.90 -3.56
N GLY A 94 -8.01 12.80 -4.42
CA GLY A 94 -7.84 14.25 -4.27
C GLY A 94 -6.51 14.82 -4.76
N ILE A 95 -5.56 13.98 -5.17
CA ILE A 95 -4.23 14.43 -5.62
C ILE A 95 -4.34 14.95 -7.06
N THR A 96 -3.87 16.17 -7.28
CA THR A 96 -3.87 16.82 -8.60
C THR A 96 -2.47 16.82 -9.21
N ASN A 97 -2.39 17.10 -10.52
CA ASN A 97 -1.10 17.23 -11.20
C ASN A 97 -0.23 18.34 -10.60
N GLU A 98 -0.83 19.43 -10.14
CA GLU A 98 -0.13 20.55 -9.53
C GLU A 98 0.52 20.19 -8.19
N MET A 99 -0.14 19.30 -7.41
CA MET A 99 0.35 18.90 -6.09
C MET A 99 1.64 18.07 -6.16
N VAL A 100 1.87 17.36 -7.25
CA VAL A 100 3.03 16.48 -7.42
C VAL A 100 4.21 17.16 -8.16
N VAL A 101 4.04 18.42 -8.57
CA VAL A 101 5.12 19.17 -9.20
C VAL A 101 6.28 19.37 -8.23
N GLY A 102 7.47 18.87 -8.60
CA GLY A 102 8.66 18.94 -7.76
C GLY A 102 8.72 17.90 -6.64
N ALA A 103 7.73 16.98 -6.57
CA ALA A 103 7.82 15.82 -5.71
C ALA A 103 8.92 14.85 -6.20
N PRO A 104 9.43 13.96 -5.33
CA PRO A 104 10.40 12.96 -5.75
C PRO A 104 9.81 12.00 -6.79
N SER A 105 10.67 11.44 -7.64
CA SER A 105 10.27 10.40 -8.59
C SER A 105 9.77 9.14 -7.88
N VAL A 106 9.04 8.28 -8.60
CA VAL A 106 8.55 6.98 -8.10
C VAL A 106 9.70 6.16 -7.52
N THR A 107 10.82 6.03 -8.25
CA THR A 107 12.00 5.27 -7.81
C THR A 107 12.58 5.79 -6.51
N GLU A 108 12.69 7.12 -6.36
CA GLU A 108 13.19 7.72 -5.12
C GLU A 108 12.21 7.55 -3.95
N ALA A 109 10.90 7.71 -4.19
CA ALA A 109 9.87 7.51 -3.18
C ALA A 109 9.85 6.06 -2.68
N VAL A 110 9.92 5.08 -3.59
CA VAL A 110 9.95 3.65 -3.25
C VAL A 110 11.24 3.30 -2.48
N ARG A 111 12.38 3.87 -2.87
CA ARG A 111 13.64 3.70 -2.11
C ARG A 111 13.53 4.21 -0.68
N ARG A 112 12.93 5.39 -0.47
CA ARG A 112 12.71 5.96 0.87
C ARG A 112 11.73 5.13 1.67
N PHE A 113 10.65 4.67 1.04
CA PHE A 113 9.67 3.80 1.69
C PHE A 113 10.28 2.46 2.09
N HIS A 114 11.11 1.86 1.24
CA HIS A 114 11.83 0.62 1.57
C HIS A 114 12.67 0.80 2.83
N GLY A 115 13.45 1.90 2.94
CA GLY A 115 14.21 2.19 4.14
C GLY A 115 13.33 2.44 5.37
N PHE A 116 12.18 3.09 5.20
CA PHE A 116 11.21 3.26 6.30
C PHE A 116 10.64 1.91 6.76
N ALA A 117 10.41 0.98 5.86
CA ALA A 117 9.81 -0.32 6.14
C ALA A 117 10.81 -1.37 6.67
N GLU A 118 12.11 -1.07 6.70
CA GLU A 118 13.14 -2.01 7.10
C GLU A 118 12.90 -2.57 8.52
N GLY A 119 13.04 -3.89 8.66
CA GLY A 119 12.86 -4.59 9.94
C GLY A 119 11.41 -4.68 10.44
N SER A 120 10.43 -4.38 9.60
CA SER A 120 9.01 -4.43 9.96
C SER A 120 8.24 -5.39 9.07
N ILE A 121 7.12 -5.90 9.58
CA ILE A 121 6.12 -6.61 8.79
C ILE A 121 5.30 -5.57 8.04
N LEU A 122 5.13 -5.74 6.75
CA LEU A 122 4.29 -4.89 5.92
C LEU A 122 2.81 -5.25 6.10
N VAL A 123 1.96 -4.26 6.24
CA VAL A 123 0.51 -4.44 6.37
C VAL A 123 -0.20 -3.53 5.39
N ALA A 124 -1.06 -4.11 4.56
CA ALA A 124 -1.90 -3.34 3.65
C ALA A 124 -3.27 -3.99 3.48
N HIS A 125 -4.22 -3.25 2.92
CA HIS A 125 -5.55 -3.75 2.58
C HIS A 125 -5.61 -4.09 1.10
N ASN A 126 -5.75 -5.36 0.73
CA ASN A 126 -5.56 -5.85 -0.64
C ASN A 126 -4.09 -5.65 -1.10
N ALA A 127 -3.17 -6.12 -0.28
CA ALA A 127 -1.73 -5.89 -0.36
C ALA A 127 -1.13 -6.23 -1.73
N VAL A 128 -1.73 -7.17 -2.47
CA VAL A 128 -1.32 -7.54 -3.83
C VAL A 128 -1.25 -6.33 -4.75
N PHE A 129 -2.22 -5.41 -4.61
CA PHE A 129 -2.28 -4.21 -5.43
C PHE A 129 -1.08 -3.29 -5.18
N ASP A 130 -0.88 -2.89 -3.93
CA ASP A 130 0.19 -1.96 -3.56
C ASP A 130 1.57 -2.55 -3.80
N MET A 131 1.74 -3.83 -3.45
CA MET A 131 3.00 -4.55 -3.65
C MET A 131 3.36 -4.71 -5.12
N ALA A 132 2.40 -4.81 -6.03
CA ALA A 132 2.68 -4.88 -7.46
C ALA A 132 3.37 -3.60 -7.97
N PHE A 133 2.95 -2.43 -7.51
CA PHE A 133 3.59 -1.15 -7.83
C PHE A 133 4.98 -1.02 -7.20
N LEU A 134 5.14 -1.41 -5.93
CA LEU A 134 6.40 -1.32 -5.21
C LEU A 134 7.45 -2.27 -5.80
N LYS A 135 7.10 -3.55 -5.99
CA LYS A 135 8.02 -4.58 -6.50
C LYS A 135 8.52 -4.30 -7.91
N ARG A 136 7.72 -3.61 -8.72
CA ARG A 136 8.15 -3.19 -10.07
C ARG A 136 9.39 -2.29 -10.05
N ARG A 137 9.69 -1.65 -8.93
CA ARG A 137 10.84 -0.75 -8.75
C ARG A 137 12.05 -1.40 -8.09
N GLU A 138 11.98 -2.67 -7.69
CA GLU A 138 13.05 -3.37 -6.98
C GLU A 138 14.39 -3.33 -7.71
N THR A 139 14.39 -3.58 -9.03
CA THR A 139 15.61 -3.52 -9.85
C THR A 139 16.20 -2.12 -9.88
N GLU A 140 15.36 -1.08 -9.97
CA GLU A 140 15.81 0.31 -10.05
C GLU A 140 16.36 0.83 -8.73
N ILE A 141 15.81 0.36 -7.59
CA ILE A 141 16.29 0.73 -6.26
C ILE A 141 17.39 -0.18 -5.74
N GLU A 142 17.71 -1.28 -6.48
CA GLU A 142 18.67 -2.33 -6.09
C GLU A 142 18.36 -2.94 -4.71
N ARG A 143 17.07 -3.14 -4.41
CA ARG A 143 16.54 -3.68 -3.17
C ARG A 143 15.31 -4.53 -3.45
N HIS A 144 15.06 -5.53 -2.59
CA HIS A 144 13.89 -6.39 -2.65
C HIS A 144 12.98 -6.16 -1.43
N PHE A 145 11.68 -6.31 -1.63
CA PHE A 145 10.70 -6.32 -0.54
C PHE A 145 10.52 -7.76 -0.06
N ASP A 146 11.44 -8.20 0.80
CA ASP A 146 11.48 -9.55 1.37
C ASP A 146 10.77 -9.62 2.74
N GLN A 147 10.22 -8.51 3.22
CA GLN A 147 9.50 -8.45 4.47
C GLN A 147 8.24 -9.29 4.41
N PRO A 148 7.84 -9.97 5.50
CA PRO A 148 6.54 -10.59 5.59
C PRO A 148 5.41 -9.59 5.33
N ILE A 149 4.36 -10.05 4.65
CA ILE A 149 3.22 -9.21 4.28
C ILE A 149 1.97 -9.76 4.95
N LEU A 150 1.25 -8.90 5.66
CA LEU A 150 -0.05 -9.18 6.23
C LEU A 150 -1.13 -8.42 5.44
N ASP A 151 -1.97 -9.17 4.74
CA ASP A 151 -3.11 -8.60 4.00
C ASP A 151 -4.37 -8.60 4.89
N THR A 152 -4.88 -7.42 5.20
CA THR A 152 -6.05 -7.29 6.05
C THR A 152 -7.35 -7.77 5.38
N VAL A 153 -7.41 -7.87 4.04
CA VAL A 153 -8.52 -8.51 3.33
C VAL A 153 -8.55 -10.01 3.65
N LEU A 154 -7.39 -10.68 3.57
CA LEU A 154 -7.28 -12.10 3.93
C LEU A 154 -7.59 -12.34 5.41
N CYS A 155 -7.08 -11.49 6.30
CA CYS A 155 -7.41 -11.55 7.73
C CYS A 155 -8.92 -11.43 7.95
N SER A 156 -9.57 -10.47 7.29
CA SER A 156 -11.01 -10.28 7.37
C SER A 156 -11.77 -11.51 6.84
N ALA A 157 -11.35 -12.07 5.71
CA ALA A 157 -11.98 -13.26 5.13
C ALA A 157 -11.87 -14.49 6.05
N ILE A 158 -10.73 -14.66 6.76
CA ILE A 158 -10.54 -15.75 7.72
C ILE A 158 -11.44 -15.57 8.95
N VAL A 159 -11.54 -14.35 9.48
CA VAL A 159 -12.26 -14.07 10.74
C VAL A 159 -13.77 -14.04 10.52
N PHE A 160 -14.24 -13.41 9.44
CA PHE A 160 -15.65 -13.13 9.19
C PHE A 160 -16.27 -13.99 8.09
N GLY A 161 -15.48 -14.79 7.37
CA GLY A 161 -15.92 -15.62 6.26
C GLY A 161 -16.23 -14.81 5.00
N GLN A 162 -16.56 -15.52 3.90
CA GLN A 162 -16.77 -14.91 2.56
C GLN A 162 -18.07 -14.10 2.42
N SER A 163 -18.91 -14.06 3.44
CA SER A 163 -20.19 -13.34 3.41
C SER A 163 -20.10 -11.88 3.87
N ALA A 164 -18.94 -11.43 4.34
CA ALA A 164 -18.73 -10.06 4.76
C ALA A 164 -18.24 -9.18 3.60
N GLU A 165 -18.64 -7.91 3.61
CA GLU A 165 -18.02 -6.91 2.75
C GLU A 165 -16.62 -6.61 3.31
N HIS A 166 -15.58 -6.99 2.55
CA HIS A 166 -14.16 -6.81 2.95
C HIS A 166 -13.60 -5.52 2.36
N THR A 167 -14.35 -4.42 2.47
CA THR A 167 -13.95 -3.08 2.06
C THR A 167 -13.64 -2.21 3.27
N LEU A 168 -12.71 -1.26 3.11
CA LEU A 168 -12.46 -0.20 4.10
C LEU A 168 -13.51 0.88 4.00
#